data_c699767c4346c826926462d2f64ad854
#
_entry.id   c699767c4346c826926462d2f64ad854
#
_cell.length_a   1.000
_cell.length_b   1.000
_cell.length_c   1.000
_cell.angle_alpha   90.00
_cell.angle_beta   90.00
_cell.angle_gamma   90.00
#
_symmetry.space_group_name_H-M   'P 1'
#
loop_
_entity.id
_entity.type
_entity.pdbx_description
1 polymer ?
#
loop_
_entity_poly.entity_id
_entity_poly.type
_entity_poly.pdbx_seq_one_letter_code
_entity_poly.pdbx_strand_id
1 'polypeptide(L)'
;MQNSEDALVEHKSDAVPWTIQQTFLGFILTFIPWVVFVTALSQLGQGKSTPKTPLSFQADLGNAIFVFIFSCIIEGAFLIAPLYIANRAYHSITPHFRLALQALGFRKFNVRRAAAMIVLLLFAILAVDNLYQYVITVLHLNLQTNDQVLLQRSKIAPITTYATLLAAVFVAPFCEEVFFRGFFFPGLRQSMPVGWAIVLSSFFFAVAHADPGSFAVLFIIGLALAFLRWRTNSIWPGMILHFINNGLGALLIVLVMQGIVKQ
;
A
#
# COMPACT_ATOMS: atom_id res chain seq x y z
N MET A 1 -4.62 22.10 32.45
CA MET A 1 -5.16 20.79 32.90
C MET A 1 -5.95 20.09 31.78
N GLN A 2 -6.79 20.76 31.01
CA GLN A 2 -7.57 20.17 29.91
C GLN A 2 -6.71 19.56 28.80
N ASN A 3 -5.57 20.20 28.45
CA ASN A 3 -4.63 19.69 27.44
C ASN A 3 -3.92 18.37 27.82
N SER A 4 -3.78 18.08 29.12
CA SER A 4 -3.15 16.82 29.57
C SER A 4 -4.14 15.65 29.61
N GLU A 5 -5.42 15.92 29.87
CA GLU A 5 -6.47 14.89 29.80
C GLU A 5 -6.80 14.53 28.35
N ASP A 6 -6.85 15.52 27.47
CA ASP A 6 -7.04 15.28 26.01
C ASP A 6 -5.87 14.47 25.42
N ALA A 7 -4.63 14.75 25.82
CA ALA A 7 -3.45 13.98 25.42
C ALA A 7 -3.46 12.54 25.96
N LEU A 8 -3.95 12.34 27.20
CA LEU A 8 -4.10 11.02 27.81
C LEU A 8 -5.25 10.20 27.17
N VAL A 9 -6.34 10.87 26.76
CA VAL A 9 -7.45 10.24 26.03
C VAL A 9 -7.02 9.86 24.63
N GLU A 10 -6.25 10.73 23.96
CA GLU A 10 -5.69 10.45 22.62
C GLU A 10 -4.71 9.25 22.65
N HIS A 11 -3.91 9.12 23.70
CA HIS A 11 -2.98 7.99 23.88
C HIS A 11 -3.70 6.65 24.12
N LYS A 12 -4.89 6.65 24.74
CA LYS A 12 -5.68 5.45 25.01
C LYS A 12 -6.41 4.88 23.78
N SER A 13 -6.73 5.71 22.79
CA SER A 13 -7.50 5.29 21.61
C SER A 13 -6.69 4.42 20.63
N ASP A 14 -5.37 4.54 20.64
CA ASP A 14 -4.44 3.84 19.73
C ASP A 14 -3.75 2.63 20.40
N ALA A 15 -4.06 2.33 21.67
CA ALA A 15 -3.47 1.20 22.38
C ALA A 15 -3.81 -0.12 21.68
N VAL A 16 -2.76 -0.85 21.26
CA VAL A 16 -2.87 -2.19 20.68
C VAL A 16 -2.28 -3.20 21.67
N PRO A 17 -2.71 -4.47 21.61
CA PRO A 17 -2.33 -5.48 22.62
C PRO A 17 -0.92 -6.05 22.40
N TRP A 18 -0.28 -5.77 21.29
CA TRP A 18 1.09 -6.22 21.00
C TRP A 18 2.12 -5.14 21.32
N THR A 19 3.33 -5.55 21.68
CA THR A 19 4.42 -4.65 22.05
C THR A 19 5.16 -4.07 20.85
N ILE A 20 5.99 -3.05 21.09
CA ILE A 20 6.86 -2.47 20.05
C ILE A 20 7.87 -3.51 19.51
N GLN A 21 8.37 -4.41 20.37
CA GLN A 21 9.26 -5.48 19.94
C GLN A 21 8.54 -6.45 18.99
N GLN A 22 7.28 -6.81 19.29
CA GLN A 22 6.46 -7.63 18.41
C GLN A 22 6.14 -6.91 17.08
N THR A 23 5.97 -5.58 17.12
CA THR A 23 5.80 -4.77 15.93
C THR A 23 7.01 -4.85 15.02
N PHE A 24 8.21 -4.62 15.56
CA PHE A 24 9.45 -4.72 14.78
C PHE A 24 9.74 -6.14 14.32
N LEU A 25 9.48 -7.15 15.17
CA LEU A 25 9.64 -8.55 14.79
C LEU A 25 8.72 -8.90 13.59
N GLY A 26 7.43 -8.55 13.67
CA GLY A 26 6.47 -8.77 12.58
C GLY A 26 6.86 -8.02 11.31
N PHE A 27 7.36 -6.77 11.46
CA PHE A 27 7.89 -6.00 10.34
C PHE A 27 9.09 -6.69 9.69
N ILE A 28 10.10 -7.08 10.44
CA ILE A 28 11.31 -7.72 9.95
C ILE A 28 10.99 -9.05 9.25
N LEU A 29 10.15 -9.89 9.88
CA LEU A 29 9.77 -11.20 9.35
C LEU A 29 8.93 -11.10 8.06
N THR A 30 8.26 -9.99 7.81
CA THR A 30 7.53 -9.74 6.56
C THR A 30 8.40 -9.02 5.54
N PHE A 31 9.05 -7.94 5.94
CA PHE A 31 9.72 -7.02 5.02
C PHE A 31 11.05 -7.57 4.48
N ILE A 32 11.85 -8.25 5.32
CA ILE A 32 13.14 -8.80 4.86
C ILE A 32 12.94 -9.91 3.82
N PRO A 33 12.09 -10.94 4.03
CA PRO A 33 11.79 -11.93 3.00
C PRO A 33 11.26 -11.31 1.72
N TRP A 34 10.41 -10.28 1.83
CA TRP A 34 9.88 -9.55 0.69
C TRP A 34 11.00 -8.85 -0.10
N VAL A 35 11.89 -8.10 0.56
CA VAL A 35 13.02 -7.43 -0.08
C VAL A 35 13.95 -8.45 -0.77
N VAL A 36 14.30 -9.53 -0.08
CA VAL A 36 15.15 -10.60 -0.64
C VAL A 36 14.49 -11.20 -1.88
N PHE A 37 13.20 -11.46 -1.80
CA PHE A 37 12.42 -12.05 -2.89
C PHE A 37 12.36 -11.12 -4.12
N VAL A 38 12.00 -9.85 -3.95
CA VAL A 38 11.94 -8.87 -5.04
C VAL A 38 13.31 -8.67 -5.68
N THR A 39 14.36 -8.60 -4.85
CA THR A 39 15.74 -8.50 -5.33
C THR A 39 16.15 -9.74 -6.14
N ALA A 40 15.83 -10.94 -5.65
CA ALA A 40 16.11 -12.18 -6.37
C ALA A 40 15.37 -12.24 -7.71
N LEU A 41 14.09 -11.85 -7.74
CA LEU A 41 13.33 -11.78 -9.00
C LEU A 41 13.93 -10.80 -10.00
N SER A 42 14.37 -9.62 -9.53
CA SER A 42 15.01 -8.63 -10.39
C SER A 42 16.30 -9.16 -11.01
N GLN A 43 17.11 -9.89 -10.23
CA GLN A 43 18.33 -10.52 -10.73
C GLN A 43 18.05 -11.65 -11.76
N LEU A 44 17.03 -12.48 -11.50
CA LEU A 44 16.62 -13.53 -12.44
C LEU A 44 16.05 -12.96 -13.74
N GLY A 45 15.53 -11.74 -13.72
CA GLY A 45 15.05 -11.00 -14.90
C GLY A 45 16.17 -10.33 -15.70
N GLN A 46 17.33 -10.07 -15.09
CA GLN A 46 18.47 -9.45 -15.77
C GLN A 46 19.05 -10.42 -16.82
N GLY A 47 19.29 -9.90 -18.01
CA GLY A 47 19.84 -10.68 -19.13
C GLY A 47 18.84 -11.44 -19.97
N LYS A 48 17.56 -11.50 -19.58
CA LYS A 48 16.51 -11.99 -20.47
C LYS A 48 16.05 -10.84 -21.37
N SER A 49 16.26 -10.97 -22.67
CA SER A 49 15.69 -10.02 -23.64
C SER A 49 14.16 -10.04 -23.50
N THR A 50 13.55 -8.88 -23.27
CA THR A 50 12.10 -8.77 -23.39
C THR A 50 11.67 -9.26 -24.79
N PRO A 51 10.62 -10.07 -24.89
CA PRO A 51 10.10 -10.46 -26.20
C PRO A 51 9.87 -9.22 -27.06
N LYS A 52 10.35 -9.23 -28.29
CA LYS A 52 10.16 -8.10 -29.23
C LYS A 52 8.79 -8.14 -29.91
N THR A 53 8.09 -9.27 -29.80
CA THR A 53 6.78 -9.51 -30.42
C THR A 53 5.74 -9.75 -29.34
N PRO A 54 4.47 -9.36 -29.57
CA PRO A 54 3.37 -9.68 -28.67
C PRO A 54 3.27 -11.19 -28.45
N LEU A 55 2.90 -11.56 -27.21
CA LEU A 55 2.65 -12.96 -26.87
C LEU A 55 1.39 -13.47 -27.59
N SER A 56 1.34 -14.78 -27.85
CA SER A 56 0.08 -15.40 -28.27
C SER A 56 -0.97 -15.25 -27.16
N PHE A 57 -2.25 -15.25 -27.51
CA PHE A 57 -3.36 -15.14 -26.53
C PHE A 57 -3.23 -16.18 -25.41
N GLN A 58 -2.91 -17.44 -25.74
CA GLN A 58 -2.78 -18.51 -24.76
C GLN A 58 -1.60 -18.29 -23.80
N ALA A 59 -0.46 -17.83 -24.33
CA ALA A 59 0.72 -17.53 -23.51
C ALA A 59 0.48 -16.34 -22.59
N ASP A 60 -0.16 -15.27 -23.08
CA ASP A 60 -0.49 -14.10 -22.27
C ASP A 60 -1.54 -14.41 -21.20
N LEU A 61 -2.57 -15.21 -21.55
CA LEU A 61 -3.58 -15.67 -20.58
C LEU A 61 -2.94 -16.53 -19.47
N GLY A 62 -2.06 -17.46 -19.84
CA GLY A 62 -1.34 -18.29 -18.87
C GLY A 62 -0.48 -17.45 -17.95
N ASN A 63 0.25 -16.46 -18.49
CA ASN A 63 1.01 -15.50 -17.69
C ASN A 63 0.11 -14.63 -16.79
N ALA A 64 -1.03 -14.18 -17.28
CA ALA A 64 -1.98 -13.37 -16.51
C ALA A 64 -2.50 -14.13 -15.29
N ILE A 65 -2.90 -15.38 -15.46
CA ILE A 65 -3.36 -16.25 -14.35
C ILE A 65 -2.22 -16.44 -13.33
N PHE A 66 -1.02 -16.78 -13.83
CA PHE A 66 0.15 -16.96 -12.97
C PHE A 66 0.47 -15.68 -12.17
N VAL A 67 0.57 -14.53 -12.84
CA VAL A 67 0.89 -13.25 -12.21
C VAL A 67 -0.17 -12.86 -11.18
N PHE A 68 -1.46 -13.04 -11.49
CA PHE A 68 -2.53 -12.71 -10.56
C PHE A 68 -2.49 -13.58 -9.29
N ILE A 69 -2.40 -14.90 -9.44
CA ILE A 69 -2.31 -15.85 -8.30
C ILE A 69 -1.05 -15.54 -7.48
N PHE A 70 0.06 -15.33 -8.15
CA PHE A 70 1.33 -15.03 -7.52
C PHE A 70 1.30 -13.70 -6.74
N SER A 71 0.69 -12.65 -7.31
CA SER A 71 0.45 -11.39 -6.60
C SER A 71 -0.41 -11.59 -5.35
N CYS A 72 -1.48 -12.38 -5.45
CA CYS A 72 -2.32 -12.71 -4.28
C CYS A 72 -1.53 -13.41 -3.16
N ILE A 73 -0.60 -14.31 -3.51
CA ILE A 73 0.24 -15.02 -2.53
C ILE A 73 1.23 -14.05 -1.87
N ILE A 74 1.91 -13.23 -2.67
CA ILE A 74 2.92 -12.28 -2.18
C ILE A 74 2.29 -11.21 -1.32
N GLU A 75 1.22 -10.58 -1.78
CA GLU A 75 0.47 -9.59 -1.00
C GLU A 75 -0.14 -10.23 0.26
N GLY A 76 -0.68 -11.45 0.14
CA GLY A 76 -1.21 -12.21 1.27
C GLY A 76 -0.19 -12.45 2.38
N ALA A 77 1.10 -12.51 2.08
CA ALA A 77 2.16 -12.64 3.08
C ALA A 77 2.19 -11.46 4.06
N PHE A 78 1.79 -10.25 3.62
CA PHE A 78 1.66 -9.08 4.50
C PHE A 78 0.58 -9.25 5.58
N LEU A 79 -0.35 -10.20 5.43
CA LEU A 79 -1.38 -10.48 6.44
C LEU A 79 -0.90 -11.41 7.55
N ILE A 80 0.16 -12.20 7.33
CA ILE A 80 0.57 -13.29 8.25
C ILE A 80 0.95 -12.73 9.62
N ALA A 81 1.90 -11.80 9.68
CA ALA A 81 2.37 -11.25 10.95
C ALA A 81 1.28 -10.46 11.70
N PRO A 82 0.52 -9.54 11.05
CA PRO A 82 -0.59 -8.83 11.69
C PRO A 82 -1.63 -9.76 12.30
N LEU A 83 -2.14 -10.71 11.50
CA LEU A 83 -3.19 -11.62 11.95
C LEU A 83 -2.70 -12.57 13.05
N TYR A 84 -1.49 -13.11 12.90
CA TYR A 84 -0.90 -14.01 13.90
C TYR A 84 -0.69 -13.28 15.24
N ILE A 85 -0.02 -12.12 15.23
CA ILE A 85 0.33 -11.39 16.46
C ILE A 85 -0.94 -10.86 17.14
N ALA A 86 -1.85 -10.24 16.39
CA ALA A 86 -3.10 -9.74 16.94
C ALA A 86 -3.98 -10.86 17.51
N ASN A 87 -4.12 -12.00 16.80
CA ASN A 87 -4.89 -13.13 17.29
C ASN A 87 -4.29 -13.76 18.54
N ARG A 88 -2.95 -13.91 18.58
CA ARG A 88 -2.25 -14.46 19.74
C ARG A 88 -2.41 -13.59 20.99
N ALA A 89 -2.45 -12.27 20.83
CA ALA A 89 -2.65 -11.33 21.95
C ALA A 89 -4.01 -11.51 22.66
N TYR A 90 -5.01 -12.04 21.96
CA TYR A 90 -6.36 -12.25 22.49
C TYR A 90 -6.75 -13.74 22.66
N HIS A 91 -5.80 -14.68 22.49
CA HIS A 91 -6.14 -16.12 22.42
C HIS A 91 -6.85 -16.67 23.65
N SER A 92 -6.67 -16.04 24.83
CA SER A 92 -7.34 -16.42 26.09
C SER A 92 -8.71 -15.75 26.30
N ILE A 93 -9.16 -14.91 25.36
CA ILE A 93 -10.41 -14.14 25.45
C ILE A 93 -11.32 -14.53 24.30
N THR A 94 -12.58 -14.85 24.58
CA THR A 94 -13.56 -15.19 23.53
C THR A 94 -14.54 -14.02 23.33
N PRO A 95 -14.82 -13.57 22.09
CA PRO A 95 -14.32 -14.07 20.79
C PRO A 95 -13.00 -13.37 20.38
N HIS A 96 -11.89 -14.07 20.51
CA HIS A 96 -10.54 -13.52 20.28
C HIS A 96 -10.32 -12.95 18.86
N PHE A 97 -10.81 -13.63 17.81
CA PHE A 97 -10.62 -13.21 16.43
C PHE A 97 -11.28 -11.84 16.13
N ARG A 98 -12.48 -11.60 16.65
CA ARG A 98 -13.17 -10.32 16.49
C ARG A 98 -12.40 -9.18 17.18
N LEU A 99 -11.85 -9.44 18.36
CA LEU A 99 -11.04 -8.46 19.09
C LEU A 99 -9.72 -8.18 18.35
N ALA A 100 -9.09 -9.21 17.79
CA ALA A 100 -7.90 -9.07 16.96
C ALA A 100 -8.16 -8.18 15.73
N LEU A 101 -9.25 -8.40 15.00
CA LEU A 101 -9.63 -7.55 13.87
C LEU A 101 -9.92 -6.10 14.30
N GLN A 102 -10.59 -5.90 15.43
CA GLN A 102 -10.82 -4.55 15.95
C GLN A 102 -9.52 -3.85 16.34
N ALA A 103 -8.55 -4.57 16.91
CA ALA A 103 -7.23 -4.03 17.21
C ALA A 103 -6.46 -3.63 15.95
N LEU A 104 -6.59 -4.41 14.86
CA LEU A 104 -6.07 -4.09 13.54
C LEU A 104 -6.83 -2.93 12.84
N GLY A 105 -7.83 -2.33 13.48
CA GLY A 105 -8.53 -1.17 12.96
C GLY A 105 -9.74 -1.47 12.08
N PHE A 106 -10.23 -2.71 12.02
CA PHE A 106 -11.52 -3.03 11.42
C PHE A 106 -12.66 -2.52 12.31
N ARG A 107 -12.84 -1.20 12.35
CA ARG A 107 -13.76 -0.49 13.24
C ARG A 107 -14.72 0.38 12.45
N LYS A 108 -15.88 0.66 13.04
CA LYS A 108 -16.81 1.66 12.51
C LYS A 108 -16.18 3.05 12.53
N PHE A 109 -16.54 3.88 11.59
CA PHE A 109 -16.05 5.26 11.44
C PHE A 109 -17.18 6.21 11.04
N ASN A 110 -16.96 7.52 11.20
CA ASN A 110 -17.90 8.53 10.73
C ASN A 110 -17.74 8.72 9.22
N VAL A 111 -18.73 8.23 8.45
CA VAL A 111 -18.70 8.21 6.99
C VAL A 111 -18.60 9.61 6.40
N ARG A 112 -19.38 10.58 6.90
CA ARG A 112 -19.38 11.96 6.36
C ARG A 112 -18.01 12.63 6.53
N ARG A 113 -17.43 12.52 7.74
CA ARG A 113 -16.11 13.06 8.04
C ARG A 113 -15.01 12.36 7.22
N ALA A 114 -15.08 11.04 7.12
CA ALA A 114 -14.12 10.26 6.33
C ALA A 114 -14.20 10.60 4.85
N ALA A 115 -15.41 10.70 4.27
CA ALA A 115 -15.61 11.07 2.88
C ALA A 115 -15.02 12.46 2.55
N ALA A 116 -15.26 13.47 3.40
CA ALA A 116 -14.67 14.79 3.22
C ALA A 116 -13.13 14.76 3.26
N MET A 117 -12.54 13.99 4.20
CA MET A 117 -11.08 13.84 4.26
C MET A 117 -10.53 13.08 3.05
N ILE A 118 -11.19 12.00 2.60
CA ILE A 118 -10.79 11.23 1.42
C ILE A 118 -10.75 12.14 0.18
N VAL A 119 -11.81 12.92 -0.06
CA VAL A 119 -11.87 13.84 -1.19
C VAL A 119 -10.75 14.87 -1.13
N LEU A 120 -10.54 15.51 0.02
CA LEU A 120 -9.49 16.51 0.20
C LEU A 120 -8.09 15.90 -0.04
N LEU A 121 -7.82 14.74 0.55
CA LEU A 121 -6.53 14.07 0.43
C LEU A 121 -6.28 13.54 -0.98
N LEU A 122 -7.31 13.04 -1.67
CA LEU A 122 -7.20 12.62 -3.06
C LEU A 122 -6.80 13.80 -3.96
N PHE A 123 -7.46 14.97 -3.82
CA PHE A 123 -7.07 16.16 -4.57
C PHE A 123 -5.64 16.61 -4.23
N ALA A 124 -5.24 16.54 -2.96
CA ALA A 124 -3.88 16.86 -2.57
C ALA A 124 -2.84 15.89 -3.18
N ILE A 125 -3.12 14.59 -3.19
CA ILE A 125 -2.27 13.56 -3.82
C ILE A 125 -2.14 13.85 -5.32
N LEU A 126 -3.26 14.06 -6.03
CA LEU A 126 -3.25 14.34 -7.46
C LEU A 126 -2.50 15.64 -7.78
N ALA A 127 -2.64 16.69 -6.96
CA ALA A 127 -1.92 17.93 -7.14
C ALA A 127 -0.40 17.76 -6.96
N VAL A 128 0.02 16.98 -5.92
CA VAL A 128 1.43 16.68 -5.67
C VAL A 128 2.01 15.80 -6.78
N ASP A 129 1.28 14.80 -7.25
CA ASP A 129 1.72 13.94 -8.34
C ASP A 129 1.92 14.75 -9.64
N ASN A 130 0.96 15.60 -10.02
CA ASN A 130 1.10 16.49 -11.17
C ASN A 130 2.29 17.45 -11.04
N LEU A 131 2.49 18.03 -9.85
CA LEU A 131 3.65 18.87 -9.58
C LEU A 131 4.97 18.08 -9.70
N TYR A 132 5.02 16.88 -9.16
CA TYR A 132 6.16 15.99 -9.25
C TYR A 132 6.50 15.64 -10.70
N GLN A 133 5.51 15.24 -11.51
CA GLN A 133 5.68 14.95 -12.93
C GLN A 133 6.18 16.18 -13.70
N TYR A 134 5.65 17.37 -13.39
CA TYR A 134 6.13 18.62 -13.95
C TYR A 134 7.61 18.88 -13.62
N VAL A 135 7.99 18.73 -12.34
CA VAL A 135 9.37 18.96 -11.88
C VAL A 135 10.36 17.98 -12.55
N ILE A 136 10.06 16.69 -12.59
CA ILE A 136 10.95 15.71 -13.24
C ILE A 136 11.10 15.97 -14.74
N THR A 137 10.03 16.44 -15.38
CA THR A 137 10.06 16.81 -16.81
C THR A 137 10.92 18.03 -17.07
N VAL A 138 10.73 19.10 -16.29
CA VAL A 138 11.50 20.36 -16.43
C VAL A 138 12.97 20.16 -16.11
N LEU A 139 13.29 19.35 -15.10
CA LEU A 139 14.67 19.05 -14.71
C LEU A 139 15.29 17.91 -15.56
N HIS A 140 14.59 17.39 -16.56
CA HIS A 140 15.04 16.28 -17.42
C HIS A 140 15.56 15.06 -16.61
N LEU A 141 14.92 14.75 -15.46
CA LEU A 141 15.32 13.63 -14.63
C LEU A 141 14.84 12.31 -15.26
N ASN A 142 15.79 11.41 -15.52
CA ASN A 142 15.52 10.13 -16.16
C ASN A 142 15.06 9.11 -15.10
N LEU A 143 13.90 9.36 -14.48
CA LEU A 143 13.31 8.50 -13.45
C LEU A 143 12.23 7.63 -14.08
N GLN A 144 12.50 6.34 -14.17
CA GLN A 144 11.52 5.37 -14.67
C GLN A 144 10.62 4.90 -13.51
N THR A 145 9.32 5.02 -13.69
CA THR A 145 8.29 4.54 -12.74
C THR A 145 7.81 3.13 -13.11
N ASN A 146 7.25 2.41 -12.14
CA ASN A 146 6.63 1.11 -12.38
C ASN A 146 5.48 1.20 -13.39
N ASP A 147 4.72 2.29 -13.42
CA ASP A 147 3.63 2.52 -14.38
C ASP A 147 4.15 2.61 -15.82
N GLN A 148 5.28 3.29 -16.04
CA GLN A 148 5.92 3.34 -17.35
C GLN A 148 6.40 1.96 -17.81
N VAL A 149 6.98 1.17 -16.90
CA VAL A 149 7.37 -0.21 -17.19
C VAL A 149 6.15 -1.06 -17.55
N LEU A 150 5.05 -0.89 -16.82
CA LEU A 150 3.80 -1.61 -17.07
C LEU A 150 3.18 -1.24 -18.43
N LEU A 151 3.19 0.04 -18.79
CA LEU A 151 2.75 0.52 -20.12
C LEU A 151 3.63 -0.03 -21.25
N GLN A 152 4.93 -0.15 -21.06
CA GLN A 152 5.80 -0.79 -22.05
C GLN A 152 5.47 -2.28 -22.21
N ARG A 153 5.24 -2.98 -21.10
CA ARG A 153 4.85 -4.41 -21.09
C ARG A 153 3.48 -4.66 -21.71
N SER A 154 2.56 -3.72 -21.58
CA SER A 154 1.19 -3.86 -22.10
C SER A 154 1.15 -4.05 -23.62
N LYS A 155 2.13 -3.54 -24.34
CA LYS A 155 2.28 -3.74 -25.81
C LYS A 155 2.60 -5.19 -26.18
N ILE A 156 3.12 -5.97 -25.24
CA ILE A 156 3.58 -7.35 -25.44
C ILE A 156 2.62 -8.35 -24.79
N ALA A 157 2.09 -8.01 -23.61
CA ALA A 157 1.28 -8.88 -22.77
C ALA A 157 0.10 -8.09 -22.15
N PRO A 158 -0.90 -7.69 -22.95
CA PRO A 158 -2.01 -6.87 -22.48
C PRO A 158 -2.87 -7.57 -21.43
N ILE A 159 -3.13 -8.88 -21.54
CA ILE A 159 -3.95 -9.62 -20.56
C ILE A 159 -3.23 -9.70 -19.22
N THR A 160 -1.91 -9.97 -19.24
CA THR A 160 -1.06 -9.94 -18.04
C THR A 160 -1.08 -8.56 -17.40
N THR A 161 -1.07 -7.48 -18.18
CA THR A 161 -1.17 -6.11 -17.65
C THR A 161 -2.50 -5.89 -16.94
N TYR A 162 -3.63 -6.30 -17.50
CA TYR A 162 -4.94 -6.20 -16.81
C TYR A 162 -4.95 -7.02 -15.51
N ALA A 163 -4.38 -8.20 -15.50
CA ALA A 163 -4.26 -9.02 -14.29
C ALA A 163 -3.43 -8.32 -13.19
N THR A 164 -2.32 -7.69 -13.58
CA THR A 164 -1.48 -6.89 -12.69
C THR A 164 -2.24 -5.70 -12.11
N LEU A 165 -2.96 -4.95 -12.95
CA LEU A 165 -3.79 -3.81 -12.51
C LEU A 165 -4.90 -4.23 -11.55
N LEU A 166 -5.56 -5.38 -11.79
CA LEU A 166 -6.56 -5.92 -10.87
C LEU A 166 -5.96 -6.24 -9.50
N ALA A 167 -4.79 -6.86 -9.45
CA ALA A 167 -4.09 -7.14 -8.21
C ALA A 167 -3.69 -5.83 -7.49
N ALA A 168 -3.15 -4.86 -8.22
CA ALA A 168 -2.73 -3.56 -7.68
C ALA A 168 -3.89 -2.72 -7.15
N VAL A 169 -5.09 -2.83 -7.74
CA VAL A 169 -6.28 -2.08 -7.29
C VAL A 169 -6.97 -2.73 -6.10
N PHE A 170 -7.07 -4.07 -6.08
CA PHE A 170 -7.94 -4.74 -5.10
C PHE A 170 -7.17 -5.54 -4.04
N VAL A 171 -6.10 -6.23 -4.41
CA VAL A 171 -5.38 -7.14 -3.50
C VAL A 171 -4.36 -6.38 -2.69
N ALA A 172 -3.47 -5.64 -3.33
CA ALA A 172 -2.39 -4.92 -2.68
C ALA A 172 -2.91 -3.93 -1.62
N PRO A 173 -3.86 -3.01 -1.91
CA PRO A 173 -4.34 -2.05 -0.92
C PRO A 173 -4.95 -2.69 0.31
N PHE A 174 -5.65 -3.82 0.16
CA PHE A 174 -6.19 -4.54 1.30
C PHE A 174 -5.09 -5.07 2.22
N CYS A 175 -4.11 -5.78 1.66
CA CYS A 175 -3.03 -6.41 2.41
C CYS A 175 -2.10 -5.36 3.04
N GLU A 176 -1.75 -4.33 2.28
CA GLU A 176 -0.90 -3.24 2.72
C GLU A 176 -1.53 -2.40 3.83
N GLU A 177 -2.83 -2.06 3.74
CA GLU A 177 -3.49 -1.28 4.79
C GLU A 177 -3.60 -2.08 6.09
N VAL A 178 -3.83 -3.40 6.04
CA VAL A 178 -3.80 -4.24 7.23
C VAL A 178 -2.41 -4.26 7.85
N PHE A 179 -1.36 -4.37 7.05
CA PHE A 179 0.01 -4.40 7.54
C PHE A 179 0.47 -3.04 8.05
N PHE A 180 0.43 -2.00 7.20
CA PHE A 180 1.01 -0.69 7.53
C PHE A 180 0.12 0.09 8.51
N ARG A 181 -1.21 0.12 8.32
CA ARG A 181 -2.14 0.95 9.09
C ARG A 181 -2.85 0.17 10.18
N GLY A 182 -3.03 -1.13 9.99
CA GLY A 182 -3.61 -2.01 11.00
C GLY A 182 -2.62 -2.46 12.06
N PHE A 183 -1.39 -2.78 11.66
CA PHE A 183 -0.40 -3.39 12.54
C PHE A 183 0.80 -2.48 12.84
N PHE A 184 1.52 -2.03 11.81
CA PHE A 184 2.81 -1.34 11.99
C PHE A 184 2.63 0.05 12.59
N PHE A 185 1.80 0.90 12.01
CA PHE A 185 1.54 2.26 12.51
C PHE A 185 1.07 2.30 13.97
N PRO A 186 0.01 1.56 14.39
CA PRO A 186 -0.41 1.60 15.80
C PRO A 186 0.62 0.96 16.73
N GLY A 187 1.44 0.01 16.26
CA GLY A 187 2.56 -0.51 17.03
C GLY A 187 3.65 0.54 17.29
N LEU A 188 4.00 1.35 16.30
CA LEU A 188 4.92 2.48 16.44
C LEU A 188 4.40 3.53 17.43
N ARG A 189 3.09 3.78 17.40
CA ARG A 189 2.43 4.75 18.29
C ARG A 189 2.60 4.47 19.78
N GLN A 190 2.91 3.25 20.16
CA GLN A 190 3.17 2.91 21.57
C GLN A 190 4.45 3.54 22.12
N SER A 191 5.41 3.86 21.27
CA SER A 191 6.74 4.30 21.68
C SER A 191 7.16 5.65 21.10
N MET A 192 6.35 6.24 20.21
CA MET A 192 6.71 7.51 19.59
C MET A 192 5.50 8.42 19.35
N PRO A 193 5.72 9.75 19.26
CA PRO A 193 4.71 10.72 18.89
C PRO A 193 4.07 10.41 17.52
N VAL A 194 2.82 10.78 17.34
CA VAL A 194 2.03 10.47 16.14
C VAL A 194 2.70 10.93 14.84
N GLY A 195 3.29 12.11 14.83
CA GLY A 195 3.99 12.63 13.65
C GLY A 195 5.10 11.71 13.17
N TRP A 196 5.95 11.21 14.08
CA TRP A 196 7.02 10.27 13.74
C TRP A 196 6.49 8.91 13.32
N ALA A 197 5.43 8.40 13.96
CA ALA A 197 4.80 7.15 13.55
C ALA A 197 4.20 7.25 12.13
N ILE A 198 3.56 8.39 11.79
CA ILE A 198 3.07 8.68 10.44
C ILE A 198 4.23 8.68 9.45
N VAL A 199 5.29 9.46 9.70
CA VAL A 199 6.44 9.60 8.80
C VAL A 199 7.12 8.26 8.59
N LEU A 200 7.42 7.52 9.66
CA LEU A 200 8.16 6.26 9.58
C LEU A 200 7.34 5.16 8.87
N SER A 201 6.04 5.05 9.19
CA SER A 201 5.15 4.11 8.51
C SER A 201 5.03 4.41 7.01
N SER A 202 4.98 5.71 6.65
CA SER A 202 4.87 6.15 5.26
C SER A 202 6.18 5.95 4.48
N PHE A 203 7.32 6.14 5.14
CA PHE A 203 8.63 5.89 4.56
C PHE A 203 8.78 4.42 4.15
N PHE A 204 8.49 3.50 5.09
CA PHE A 204 8.57 2.07 4.79
C PHE A 204 7.52 1.60 3.78
N PHE A 205 6.35 2.24 3.76
CA PHE A 205 5.35 2.02 2.72
C PHE A 205 5.90 2.37 1.33
N ALA A 206 6.54 3.53 1.17
CA ALA A 206 7.14 3.93 -0.10
C ALA A 206 8.32 3.01 -0.49
N VAL A 207 9.19 2.63 0.47
CA VAL A 207 10.29 1.68 0.23
C VAL A 207 9.78 0.32 -0.23
N ALA A 208 8.64 -0.16 0.32
CA ALA A 208 8.05 -1.45 -0.03
C ALA A 208 7.69 -1.56 -1.53
N HIS A 209 7.41 -0.46 -2.20
CA HIS A 209 7.07 -0.46 -3.63
C HIS A 209 8.27 -0.68 -4.55
N ALA A 210 9.51 -0.57 -4.03
CA ALA A 210 10.74 -0.72 -4.81
C ALA A 210 10.74 0.12 -6.11
N ASP A 211 10.10 1.29 -6.07
CA ASP A 211 9.95 2.24 -7.19
C ASP A 211 10.61 3.58 -6.85
N PRO A 212 11.92 3.73 -7.11
CA PRO A 212 12.62 4.99 -6.85
C PRO A 212 12.04 6.18 -7.63
N GLY A 213 11.48 5.92 -8.82
CA GLY A 213 10.89 6.95 -9.67
C GLY A 213 9.60 7.53 -9.09
N SER A 214 8.84 6.76 -8.32
CA SER A 214 7.59 7.20 -7.68
C SER A 214 7.74 7.40 -6.17
N PHE A 215 8.95 7.24 -5.60
CA PHE A 215 9.14 7.23 -4.14
C PHE A 215 8.53 8.43 -3.43
N ALA A 216 8.74 9.65 -3.96
CA ALA A 216 8.22 10.86 -3.33
C ALA A 216 6.68 10.88 -3.30
N VAL A 217 6.04 10.50 -4.38
CA VAL A 217 4.57 10.42 -4.49
C VAL A 217 4.03 9.33 -3.57
N LEU A 218 4.64 8.14 -3.58
CA LEU A 218 4.28 7.02 -2.71
C LEU A 218 4.42 7.37 -1.22
N PHE A 219 5.45 8.15 -0.87
CA PHE A 219 5.61 8.65 0.49
C PHE A 219 4.46 9.59 0.90
N ILE A 220 4.05 10.52 0.02
CA ILE A 220 2.91 11.42 0.25
C ILE A 220 1.60 10.64 0.38
N ILE A 221 1.37 9.65 -0.50
CA ILE A 221 0.24 8.72 -0.37
C ILE A 221 0.28 8.04 1.01
N GLY A 222 1.45 7.54 1.38
CA GLY A 222 1.69 6.95 2.70
C GLY A 222 1.29 7.85 3.86
N LEU A 223 1.67 9.14 3.81
CA LEU A 223 1.30 10.15 4.82
C LEU A 223 -0.22 10.34 4.90
N ALA A 224 -0.89 10.44 3.76
CA ALA A 224 -2.35 10.61 3.68
C ALA A 224 -3.10 9.42 4.29
N LEU A 225 -2.67 8.19 3.98
CA LEU A 225 -3.27 6.96 4.49
C LEU A 225 -3.05 6.81 6.01
N ALA A 226 -1.84 7.09 6.50
CA ALA A 226 -1.54 7.05 7.93
C ALA A 226 -2.29 8.15 8.70
N PHE A 227 -2.44 9.35 8.13
CA PHE A 227 -3.26 10.42 8.67
C PHE A 227 -4.74 10.01 8.78
N LEU A 228 -5.33 9.40 7.74
CA LEU A 228 -6.70 8.88 7.78
C LEU A 228 -6.86 7.84 8.88
N ARG A 229 -5.93 6.90 9.00
CA ARG A 229 -5.93 5.89 10.07
C ARG A 229 -5.94 6.54 11.46
N TRP A 230 -5.09 7.54 11.67
CA TRP A 230 -5.04 8.29 12.92
C TRP A 230 -6.34 9.03 13.21
N ARG A 231 -6.88 9.78 12.23
CA ARG A 231 -8.06 10.63 12.41
C ARG A 231 -9.38 9.86 12.54
N THR A 232 -9.45 8.68 11.99
CA THR A 232 -10.69 7.87 11.97
C THR A 232 -10.65 6.67 12.90
N ASN A 233 -9.48 6.31 13.41
CA ASN A 233 -9.21 5.09 14.17
C ASN A 233 -9.71 3.81 13.47
N SER A 234 -9.81 3.83 12.14
CA SER A 234 -10.27 2.75 11.27
C SER A 234 -9.36 2.63 10.05
N ILE A 235 -9.15 1.40 9.54
CA ILE A 235 -8.40 1.18 8.30
C ILE A 235 -9.27 1.39 7.06
N TRP A 236 -10.60 1.30 7.18
CA TRP A 236 -11.51 1.38 6.04
C TRP A 236 -11.38 2.67 5.22
N PRO A 237 -11.32 3.89 5.82
CA PRO A 237 -11.15 5.10 5.03
C PRO A 237 -9.82 5.14 4.25
N GLY A 238 -8.74 4.62 4.85
CA GLY A 238 -7.46 4.44 4.16
C GLY A 238 -7.58 3.48 2.97
N MET A 239 -8.17 2.31 3.18
CA MET A 239 -8.45 1.36 2.09
C MET A 239 -9.24 1.98 0.94
N ILE A 240 -10.30 2.72 1.26
CA ILE A 240 -11.14 3.38 0.23
C ILE A 240 -10.30 4.38 -0.57
N LEU A 241 -9.54 5.25 0.11
CA LEU A 241 -8.65 6.21 -0.59
C LEU A 241 -7.62 5.47 -1.45
N HIS A 242 -7.02 4.42 -0.93
CA HIS A 242 -6.01 3.64 -1.62
C HIS A 242 -6.58 2.93 -2.87
N PHE A 243 -7.74 2.28 -2.75
CA PHE A 243 -8.46 1.70 -3.90
C PHE A 243 -8.79 2.74 -4.96
N ILE A 244 -9.28 3.93 -4.57
CA ILE A 244 -9.59 5.00 -5.51
C ILE A 244 -8.32 5.49 -6.20
N ASN A 245 -7.26 5.74 -5.47
CA ASN A 245 -5.99 6.22 -6.02
C ASN A 245 -5.41 5.23 -7.04
N ASN A 246 -5.29 3.96 -6.67
CA ASN A 246 -4.77 2.93 -7.57
C ASN A 246 -5.73 2.65 -8.73
N GLY A 247 -7.04 2.75 -8.50
CA GLY A 247 -8.06 2.64 -9.53
C GLY A 247 -7.97 3.75 -10.59
N LEU A 248 -7.68 4.99 -10.18
CA LEU A 248 -7.46 6.11 -11.11
C LEU A 248 -6.19 5.90 -11.94
N GLY A 249 -5.07 5.47 -11.32
CA GLY A 249 -3.85 5.12 -12.04
C GLY A 249 -4.08 3.98 -13.04
N ALA A 250 -4.75 2.91 -12.60
CA ALA A 250 -5.10 1.79 -13.49
C ALA A 250 -6.00 2.21 -14.65
N LEU A 251 -6.99 3.06 -14.40
CA LEU A 251 -7.85 3.61 -15.45
C LEU A 251 -7.05 4.40 -16.47
N LEU A 252 -6.12 5.25 -16.02
CA LEU A 252 -5.26 6.01 -16.92
C LEU A 252 -4.41 5.09 -17.79
N ILE A 253 -3.80 4.05 -17.21
CA ILE A 253 -3.03 3.05 -17.96
C ILE A 253 -3.90 2.38 -19.03
N VAL A 254 -5.12 1.97 -18.68
CA VAL A 254 -6.06 1.34 -19.63
C VAL A 254 -6.44 2.30 -20.76
N LEU A 255 -6.71 3.58 -20.46
CA LEU A 255 -7.05 4.58 -21.48
C LEU A 255 -5.87 4.82 -22.46
N VAL A 256 -4.63 4.82 -21.94
CA VAL A 256 -3.43 4.90 -22.79
C VAL A 256 -3.27 3.64 -23.64
N MET A 257 -3.47 2.44 -23.07
CA MET A 257 -3.42 1.17 -23.81
C MET A 257 -4.42 1.13 -24.96
N GLN A 258 -5.58 1.74 -24.80
CA GLN A 258 -6.63 1.82 -25.81
C GLN A 258 -6.42 2.98 -26.80
N GLY A 259 -5.39 3.81 -26.62
CA GLY A 259 -5.11 4.97 -27.49
C GLY A 259 -6.08 6.14 -27.33
N ILE A 260 -6.89 6.14 -26.26
CA ILE A 260 -7.85 7.22 -25.94
C ILE A 260 -7.10 8.45 -25.41
N VAL A 261 -6.05 8.21 -24.61
CA VAL A 261 -5.16 9.24 -24.07
C VAL A 261 -3.78 9.02 -24.65
N LYS A 262 -3.12 10.12 -25.07
CA LYS A 262 -1.72 10.08 -25.50
C LYS A 262 -0.80 10.23 -24.29
N GLN A 263 0.33 9.54 -24.32
CA GLN A 263 1.44 9.75 -23.37
C GLN A 263 2.07 11.11 -23.56
#